data_d64dc3a557816a97a3519267397050c9
#
_entry.id   d64dc3a557816a97a3519267397050c9
#
_cell.length_a   1.000
_cell.length_b   1.000
_cell.length_c   1.000
_cell.angle_alpha   90.00
_cell.angle_beta   90.00
_cell.angle_gamma   90.00
#
_symmetry.space_group_name_H-M   'P 1'
#
loop_
_entity.id
_entity.type
_entity.pdbx_description
1 polymer ?
#
loop_
_entity_poly.entity_id
_entity_poly.type
_entity_poly.pdbx_seq_one_letter_code
_entity_poly.pdbx_strand_id
1 'polypeptide(L)'
;MADPAVADATPTGAEDVRWNLSDLYATEADLDADLAATEAAAADFGDRYRGRIADLDAPALAEAFAALADIHDRAGRAYTYAYLAWSTATEDPARGALLQRVREAYTRIGQSLLFVDVEWAALDPEAAETRIEAPALAPYRHYLELKTEARDHVLTEPEEKVLAEKSVTGWSAWNRFFDETLGAARFTVRGESLPLQQATAKLHDPDRRLRRDVQEAVTEGLEPLQRPLTYVFNTILADKASSDRLRGYASWIDSRNEANEADAASVEALIEAVTGRYGLVSRFYDLKRRLLGYEELFDYDRYAPTGSAERFVTWDTARETVLDAYGSFHPEMGEVVQRFFDERWIDAPPEAGKRGGAFSHGAVPSAHPYILMNYTGQLRDVQTLAHELGHGVHQYLARVQGVYHADTPLTTAETASVFGEMLTFQRMLAALDRPADRLALLVEKIDDTMATVFRQVTMNRFEDRIHTHRREQGELTPDDFADHWMATQTAMYGDSVTLTDNYRRWWSYIPHFVHTPGYVYAYAFGELLVLALYQRYQDEGPGFATKYRDLLAAGGSDWPHVLVGRLGIDLRDPAFWDQGLDAIEALVAEAEDLAIPSGDGQ
;
A
#
# COMPACT_ATOMS: atom_id res chain seq x y z
N MET A 1 -27.22 1.95 -25.22
CA MET A 1 -26.60 2.80 -26.26
C MET A 1 -25.19 3.01 -25.75
N ALA A 2 -24.19 2.54 -26.49
CA ALA A 2 -22.79 2.69 -26.12
C ALA A 2 -22.44 4.19 -26.05
N ASP A 3 -21.67 4.57 -25.05
CA ASP A 3 -21.15 5.92 -24.85
C ASP A 3 -20.29 6.30 -26.05
N PRO A 4 -20.57 7.41 -26.76
CA PRO A 4 -19.82 7.80 -27.95
C PRO A 4 -18.36 8.20 -27.68
N ALA A 5 -17.91 8.28 -26.44
CA ALA A 5 -16.54 8.62 -26.06
C ALA A 5 -15.54 7.45 -26.20
N VAL A 6 -15.99 6.21 -26.40
CA VAL A 6 -15.11 5.02 -26.54
C VAL A 6 -14.81 4.66 -28.00
N ALA A 7 -15.43 5.35 -28.96
CA ALA A 7 -15.42 4.93 -30.38
C ALA A 7 -14.16 5.32 -31.19
N ASP A 8 -13.17 6.05 -30.62
CA ASP A 8 -11.99 6.54 -31.37
C ASP A 8 -10.64 6.30 -30.67
N ALA A 9 -10.58 5.43 -29.66
CA ALA A 9 -9.32 5.12 -29.00
C ALA A 9 -8.47 4.15 -29.86
N THR A 10 -7.19 4.47 -30.04
CA THR A 10 -6.24 3.55 -30.70
C THR A 10 -6.22 2.22 -29.95
N PRO A 11 -6.42 1.06 -30.63
CA PRO A 11 -6.37 -0.25 -29.99
C PRO A 11 -5.04 -0.46 -29.24
N THR A 12 -5.11 -0.86 -27.99
CA THR A 12 -3.94 -1.11 -27.15
C THR A 12 -3.37 -2.51 -27.35
N GLY A 13 -4.18 -3.46 -27.83
CA GLY A 13 -3.88 -4.90 -27.87
C GLY A 13 -4.25 -5.62 -26.56
N ALA A 14 -4.76 -4.91 -25.56
CA ALA A 14 -5.19 -5.49 -24.27
C ALA A 14 -6.69 -5.83 -24.22
N GLU A 15 -7.45 -5.54 -25.27
CA GLU A 15 -8.92 -5.60 -25.28
C GLU A 15 -9.49 -6.99 -24.92
N ASP A 16 -8.76 -8.06 -25.28
CA ASP A 16 -9.14 -9.45 -25.03
C ASP A 16 -8.37 -10.10 -23.87
N VAL A 17 -7.56 -9.33 -23.15
CA VAL A 17 -6.77 -9.85 -22.02
C VAL A 17 -7.67 -9.96 -20.79
N ARG A 18 -8.17 -11.16 -20.55
CA ARG A 18 -9.06 -11.48 -19.44
C ARG A 18 -8.50 -12.61 -18.60
N TRP A 19 -8.61 -12.51 -17.30
CA TRP A 19 -8.26 -13.61 -16.41
C TRP A 19 -9.22 -14.80 -16.53
N ASN A 20 -8.73 -15.97 -16.12
CA ASN A 20 -9.51 -17.19 -16.04
C ASN A 20 -9.69 -17.58 -14.55
N LEU A 21 -10.90 -17.52 -14.01
CA LEU A 21 -11.20 -17.85 -12.63
C LEU A 21 -11.57 -19.33 -12.42
N SER A 22 -11.56 -20.15 -13.48
CA SER A 22 -11.92 -21.57 -13.36
C SER A 22 -10.95 -22.39 -12.48
N ASP A 23 -9.73 -21.85 -12.25
CA ASP A 23 -8.75 -22.46 -11.34
C ASP A 23 -9.12 -22.30 -9.87
N LEU A 24 -9.98 -21.32 -9.55
CA LEU A 24 -10.61 -21.17 -8.25
C LEU A 24 -11.84 -22.08 -8.17
N TYR A 25 -12.83 -21.85 -9.01
CA TYR A 25 -14.03 -22.70 -9.14
C TYR A 25 -14.49 -22.75 -10.60
N ALA A 26 -14.77 -23.95 -11.10
CA ALA A 26 -15.27 -24.12 -12.47
C ALA A 26 -16.70 -23.59 -12.63
N THR A 27 -17.52 -23.67 -11.58
CA THR A 27 -18.90 -23.17 -11.54
C THR A 27 -19.25 -22.58 -10.18
N GLU A 28 -20.29 -21.75 -10.11
CA GLU A 28 -20.84 -21.27 -8.83
C GLU A 28 -21.41 -22.41 -7.96
N ALA A 29 -21.87 -23.50 -8.56
CA ALA A 29 -22.33 -24.67 -7.82
C ALA A 29 -21.18 -25.38 -7.08
N ASP A 30 -19.98 -25.41 -7.67
CA ASP A 30 -18.79 -25.94 -7.02
C ASP A 30 -18.37 -25.05 -5.85
N LEU A 31 -18.43 -23.71 -6.01
CA LEU A 31 -18.20 -22.77 -4.94
C LEU A 31 -19.20 -22.98 -3.78
N ASP A 32 -20.49 -23.09 -4.08
CA ASP A 32 -21.52 -23.28 -3.06
C ASP A 32 -21.35 -24.58 -2.29
N ALA A 33 -20.99 -25.65 -2.99
CA ALA A 33 -20.71 -26.95 -2.36
C ALA A 33 -19.48 -26.90 -1.44
N ASP A 34 -18.41 -26.22 -1.89
CA ASP A 34 -17.19 -26.09 -1.09
C ASP A 34 -17.39 -25.17 0.12
N LEU A 35 -18.14 -24.07 -0.06
CA LEU A 35 -18.46 -23.15 1.02
C LEU A 35 -19.29 -23.83 2.13
N ALA A 36 -20.32 -24.60 1.75
CA ALA A 36 -21.12 -25.37 2.70
C ALA A 36 -20.28 -26.43 3.45
N ALA A 37 -19.38 -27.11 2.74
CA ALA A 37 -18.47 -28.08 3.36
C ALA A 37 -17.47 -27.41 4.30
N THR A 38 -17.03 -26.18 3.99
CA THR A 38 -16.13 -25.40 4.83
C THR A 38 -16.83 -24.90 6.11
N GLU A 39 -18.09 -24.45 6.02
CA GLU A 39 -18.90 -24.12 7.20
C GLU A 39 -19.08 -25.33 8.13
N ALA A 40 -19.34 -26.50 7.56
CA ALA A 40 -19.44 -27.75 8.33
C ALA A 40 -18.10 -28.12 9.00
N ALA A 41 -16.99 -28.00 8.26
CA ALA A 41 -15.65 -28.26 8.81
C ALA A 41 -15.30 -27.31 9.96
N ALA A 42 -15.67 -26.03 9.85
CA ALA A 42 -15.46 -25.04 10.92
C ALA A 42 -16.30 -25.36 12.17
N ALA A 43 -17.53 -25.85 12.00
CA ALA A 43 -18.37 -26.31 13.11
C ALA A 43 -17.76 -27.54 13.81
N ASP A 44 -17.38 -28.56 13.04
CA ASP A 44 -16.72 -29.78 13.56
C ASP A 44 -15.39 -29.43 14.28
N PHE A 45 -14.63 -28.50 13.74
CA PHE A 45 -13.41 -27.99 14.38
C PHE A 45 -13.73 -27.36 15.74
N GLY A 46 -14.77 -26.52 15.81
CA GLY A 46 -15.22 -25.91 17.06
C GLY A 46 -15.64 -26.95 18.09
N ASP A 47 -16.43 -27.99 17.70
CA ASP A 47 -16.87 -29.05 18.56
C ASP A 47 -15.70 -29.91 19.10
N ARG A 48 -14.65 -30.05 18.29
CA ARG A 48 -13.49 -30.87 18.65
C ARG A 48 -12.50 -30.16 19.56
N TYR A 49 -12.25 -28.84 19.35
CA TYR A 49 -11.12 -28.14 19.94
C TYR A 49 -11.49 -27.02 20.92
N ARG A 50 -12.70 -26.47 20.89
CA ARG A 50 -13.12 -25.37 21.79
C ARG A 50 -13.01 -25.75 23.26
N GLY A 51 -12.36 -24.92 24.06
CA GLY A 51 -12.06 -25.13 25.47
C GLY A 51 -10.94 -26.14 25.72
N ARG A 52 -10.14 -26.48 24.67
CA ARG A 52 -9.14 -27.55 24.79
C ARG A 52 -7.76 -27.16 24.25
N ILE A 53 -7.59 -25.97 23.67
CA ILE A 53 -6.29 -25.53 23.07
C ILE A 53 -5.17 -25.60 24.12
N ALA A 54 -5.47 -25.23 25.35
CA ALA A 54 -4.51 -25.29 26.47
C ALA A 54 -4.07 -26.71 26.86
N ASP A 55 -4.91 -27.71 26.59
CA ASP A 55 -4.68 -29.11 27.00
C ASP A 55 -3.95 -29.95 25.93
N LEU A 56 -3.83 -29.39 24.70
CA LEU A 56 -3.20 -30.10 23.59
C LEU A 56 -1.67 -30.06 23.72
N ASP A 57 -1.04 -31.22 23.44
CA ASP A 57 0.41 -31.26 23.21
C ASP A 57 0.79 -30.69 21.83
N ALA A 58 2.07 -30.50 21.59
CA ALA A 58 2.54 -29.88 20.35
C ALA A 58 2.16 -30.65 19.06
N PRO A 59 2.20 -31.97 18.99
CA PRO A 59 1.68 -32.73 17.84
C PRO A 59 0.18 -32.51 17.60
N ALA A 60 -0.64 -32.59 18.65
CA ALA A 60 -2.09 -32.40 18.54
C ALA A 60 -2.45 -30.93 18.17
N LEU A 61 -1.68 -29.93 18.65
CA LEU A 61 -1.78 -28.55 18.22
C LEU A 61 -1.43 -28.39 16.74
N ALA A 62 -0.37 -29.06 16.26
CA ALA A 62 0.00 -29.02 14.85
C ALA A 62 -1.10 -29.59 13.95
N GLU A 63 -1.76 -30.71 14.37
CA GLU A 63 -2.94 -31.22 13.66
C GLU A 63 -4.11 -30.22 13.66
N ALA A 64 -4.36 -29.56 14.79
CA ALA A 64 -5.41 -28.55 14.89
C ALA A 64 -5.12 -27.36 13.97
N PHE A 65 -3.88 -26.82 13.98
CA PHE A 65 -3.52 -25.71 13.11
C PHE A 65 -3.50 -26.09 11.62
N ALA A 66 -3.16 -27.34 11.26
CA ALA A 66 -3.28 -27.82 9.90
C ALA A 66 -4.74 -27.85 9.42
N ALA A 67 -5.66 -28.35 10.27
CA ALA A 67 -7.09 -28.33 9.96
C ALA A 67 -7.66 -26.90 9.87
N LEU A 68 -7.22 -26.00 10.75
CA LEU A 68 -7.58 -24.58 10.73
C LEU A 68 -7.07 -23.90 9.46
N ALA A 69 -5.85 -24.20 9.03
CA ALA A 69 -5.26 -23.69 7.80
C ALA A 69 -6.05 -24.12 6.55
N ASP A 70 -6.50 -25.39 6.49
CA ASP A 70 -7.36 -25.86 5.40
C ASP A 70 -8.70 -25.13 5.34
N ILE A 71 -9.32 -24.87 6.49
CA ILE A 71 -10.58 -24.11 6.57
C ILE A 71 -10.35 -22.68 6.07
N HIS A 72 -9.26 -22.01 6.47
CA HIS A 72 -8.94 -20.66 6.04
C HIS A 72 -8.62 -20.59 4.54
N ASP A 73 -7.87 -21.55 4.01
CA ASP A 73 -7.55 -21.62 2.58
C ASP A 73 -8.83 -21.74 1.72
N ARG A 74 -9.73 -22.67 2.08
CA ARG A 74 -10.99 -22.89 1.37
C ARG A 74 -11.94 -21.69 1.48
N ALA A 75 -12.08 -21.12 2.66
CA ALA A 75 -12.90 -19.93 2.87
C ALA A 75 -12.35 -18.73 2.08
N GLY A 76 -11.03 -18.52 2.11
CA GLY A 76 -10.33 -17.49 1.33
C GLY A 76 -10.47 -17.67 -0.17
N ARG A 77 -10.41 -18.92 -0.66
CA ARG A 77 -10.60 -19.27 -2.08
C ARG A 77 -12.01 -18.90 -2.56
N ALA A 78 -13.04 -19.20 -1.76
CA ALA A 78 -14.41 -18.82 -2.09
C ALA A 78 -14.59 -17.30 -2.12
N TYR A 79 -14.01 -16.59 -1.14
CA TYR A 79 -14.03 -15.13 -1.10
C TYR A 79 -13.33 -14.53 -2.31
N THR A 80 -12.13 -15.02 -2.66
CA THR A 80 -11.35 -14.57 -3.82
C THR A 80 -12.15 -14.68 -5.11
N TYR A 81 -12.76 -15.82 -5.39
CA TYR A 81 -13.57 -16.00 -6.59
C TYR A 81 -14.70 -14.96 -6.69
N ALA A 82 -15.48 -14.82 -5.63
CA ALA A 82 -16.60 -13.87 -5.62
C ALA A 82 -16.14 -12.42 -5.76
N TYR A 83 -15.03 -12.04 -5.12
CA TYR A 83 -14.46 -10.70 -5.18
C TYR A 83 -13.91 -10.38 -6.57
N LEU A 84 -13.12 -11.28 -7.17
CA LEU A 84 -12.56 -11.09 -8.50
C LEU A 84 -13.65 -11.03 -9.57
N ALA A 85 -14.65 -11.92 -9.50
CA ALA A 85 -15.80 -11.88 -10.39
C ALA A 85 -16.57 -10.55 -10.29
N TRP A 86 -16.79 -10.03 -9.08
CA TRP A 86 -17.42 -8.73 -8.88
C TRP A 86 -16.56 -7.57 -9.37
N SER A 87 -15.24 -7.62 -9.19
CA SER A 87 -14.33 -6.52 -9.54
C SER A 87 -14.32 -6.16 -11.03
N THR A 88 -14.67 -7.10 -11.91
CA THR A 88 -14.78 -6.84 -13.36
C THR A 88 -16.16 -6.34 -13.81
N ALA A 89 -17.17 -6.33 -12.91
CA ALA A 89 -18.51 -5.83 -13.21
C ALA A 89 -19.24 -5.43 -11.93
N THR A 90 -18.82 -4.35 -11.30
CA THR A 90 -19.31 -3.88 -9.99
C THR A 90 -20.79 -3.46 -10.01
N GLU A 91 -21.31 -3.13 -11.19
CA GLU A 91 -22.72 -2.76 -11.40
C GLU A 91 -23.65 -3.95 -11.64
N ASP A 92 -23.09 -5.18 -11.77
CA ASP A 92 -23.87 -6.40 -11.95
C ASP A 92 -24.49 -6.85 -10.60
N PRO A 93 -25.83 -6.79 -10.45
CA PRO A 93 -26.49 -7.15 -9.19
C PRO A 93 -26.27 -8.62 -8.79
N ALA A 94 -26.10 -9.53 -9.77
CA ALA A 94 -25.89 -10.95 -9.48
C ALA A 94 -24.50 -11.18 -8.86
N ARG A 95 -23.46 -10.54 -9.40
CA ARG A 95 -22.10 -10.59 -8.84
C ARG A 95 -22.02 -9.91 -7.48
N GLY A 96 -22.73 -8.79 -7.29
CA GLY A 96 -22.86 -8.14 -5.98
C GLY A 96 -23.53 -9.05 -4.94
N ALA A 97 -24.61 -9.73 -5.31
CA ALA A 97 -25.30 -10.69 -4.44
C ALA A 97 -24.42 -11.91 -4.10
N LEU A 98 -23.68 -12.42 -5.07
CA LEU A 98 -22.71 -13.51 -4.85
C LEU A 98 -21.65 -13.09 -3.82
N LEU A 99 -21.00 -11.96 -4.02
CA LEU A 99 -19.98 -11.44 -3.11
C LEU A 99 -20.53 -11.25 -1.69
N GLN A 100 -21.73 -10.69 -1.56
CA GLN A 100 -22.36 -10.47 -0.26
C GLN A 100 -22.65 -11.81 0.45
N ARG A 101 -23.20 -12.78 -0.25
CA ARG A 101 -23.49 -14.13 0.28
C ARG A 101 -22.20 -14.83 0.78
N VAL A 102 -21.14 -14.76 -0.01
CA VAL A 102 -19.86 -15.37 0.37
C VAL A 102 -19.22 -14.63 1.55
N ARG A 103 -19.30 -13.30 1.60
CA ARG A 103 -18.85 -12.49 2.75
C ARG A 103 -19.54 -12.89 4.05
N GLU A 104 -20.84 -13.09 4.00
CA GLU A 104 -21.62 -13.50 5.17
C GLU A 104 -21.18 -14.89 5.68
N ALA A 105 -20.96 -15.84 4.76
CA ALA A 105 -20.46 -17.16 5.13
C ALA A 105 -19.02 -17.09 5.68
N TYR A 106 -18.13 -16.33 5.03
CA TYR A 106 -16.77 -16.09 5.51
C TYR A 106 -16.75 -15.51 6.93
N THR A 107 -17.62 -14.54 7.20
CA THR A 107 -17.77 -13.95 8.54
C THR A 107 -18.26 -14.97 9.57
N ARG A 108 -19.25 -15.82 9.24
CA ARG A 108 -19.72 -16.89 10.15
C ARG A 108 -18.63 -17.89 10.46
N ILE A 109 -17.86 -18.30 9.44
CA ILE A 109 -16.70 -19.20 9.62
C ILE A 109 -15.69 -18.56 10.58
N GLY A 110 -15.27 -17.31 10.33
CA GLY A 110 -14.32 -16.60 11.19
C GLY A 110 -14.79 -16.49 12.64
N GLN A 111 -16.06 -16.12 12.84
CA GLN A 111 -16.64 -16.03 14.20
C GLN A 111 -16.64 -17.37 14.93
N SER A 112 -16.87 -18.48 14.23
CA SER A 112 -16.86 -19.82 14.83
C SER A 112 -15.46 -20.26 15.27
N LEU A 113 -14.41 -19.70 14.67
CA LEU A 113 -13.00 -20.05 14.91
C LEU A 113 -12.27 -19.08 15.86
N LEU A 114 -12.88 -17.95 16.20
CA LEU A 114 -12.27 -16.91 17.05
C LEU A 114 -11.77 -17.43 18.41
N PHE A 115 -12.38 -18.51 18.93
CA PHE A 115 -11.96 -19.10 20.20
C PHE A 115 -10.49 -19.54 20.20
N VAL A 116 -9.92 -19.88 19.06
CA VAL A 116 -8.51 -20.30 18.96
C VAL A 116 -7.58 -19.19 19.41
N ASP A 117 -7.80 -17.97 18.91
CA ASP A 117 -7.02 -16.80 19.28
C ASP A 117 -7.20 -16.43 20.76
N VAL A 118 -8.45 -16.48 21.25
CA VAL A 118 -8.78 -16.19 22.65
C VAL A 118 -8.15 -17.20 23.60
N GLU A 119 -8.24 -18.49 23.28
CA GLU A 119 -7.68 -19.55 24.12
C GLU A 119 -6.14 -19.57 24.07
N TRP A 120 -5.55 -19.25 22.91
CA TRP A 120 -4.10 -19.10 22.81
C TRP A 120 -3.59 -17.91 23.65
N ALA A 121 -4.25 -16.77 23.55
CA ALA A 121 -3.90 -15.57 24.34
C ALA A 121 -4.04 -15.80 25.86
N ALA A 122 -4.92 -16.72 26.27
CA ALA A 122 -5.12 -17.06 27.69
C ALA A 122 -4.09 -18.06 28.24
N LEU A 123 -3.18 -18.60 27.41
CA LEU A 123 -2.13 -19.51 27.88
C LEU A 123 -1.15 -18.78 28.81
N ASP A 124 -0.61 -19.54 29.76
CA ASP A 124 0.56 -19.08 30.52
C ASP A 124 1.72 -18.73 29.57
N PRO A 125 2.42 -17.60 29.77
CA PRO A 125 3.49 -17.15 28.87
C PRO A 125 4.57 -18.19 28.62
N GLU A 126 5.11 -18.80 29.67
CA GLU A 126 6.18 -19.81 29.58
C GLU A 126 5.68 -21.07 28.86
N ALA A 127 4.40 -21.42 29.05
CA ALA A 127 3.77 -22.52 28.37
C ALA A 127 3.54 -22.24 26.87
N ALA A 128 3.19 -21.02 26.49
CA ALA A 128 3.07 -20.60 25.09
C ALA A 128 4.43 -20.62 24.38
N GLU A 129 5.46 -20.03 24.98
CA GLU A 129 6.82 -19.99 24.47
C GLU A 129 7.40 -21.40 24.26
N THR A 130 7.23 -22.31 25.26
CA THR A 130 7.65 -23.71 25.14
C THR A 130 6.98 -24.42 23.97
N ARG A 131 5.70 -24.11 23.69
CA ARG A 131 4.96 -24.71 22.57
C ARG A 131 5.44 -24.17 21.22
N ILE A 132 5.66 -22.85 21.11
CA ILE A 132 6.14 -22.19 19.89
C ILE A 132 7.48 -22.80 19.45
N GLU A 133 8.35 -23.12 20.39
CA GLU A 133 9.66 -23.72 20.08
C GLU A 133 9.60 -25.21 19.71
N ALA A 134 8.45 -25.86 19.88
CA ALA A 134 8.33 -27.27 19.56
C ALA A 134 8.47 -27.52 18.04
N PRO A 135 9.30 -28.48 17.59
CA PRO A 135 9.51 -28.73 16.16
C PRO A 135 8.23 -29.00 15.35
N ALA A 136 7.20 -29.58 15.97
CA ALA A 136 5.93 -29.84 15.32
C ALA A 136 5.17 -28.57 14.95
N LEU A 137 5.41 -27.45 15.65
CA LEU A 137 4.77 -26.15 15.42
C LEU A 137 5.63 -25.18 14.61
N ALA A 138 6.81 -25.60 14.16
CA ALA A 138 7.69 -24.76 13.34
C ALA A 138 6.99 -24.11 12.13
N PRO A 139 6.07 -24.75 11.39
CA PRO A 139 5.34 -24.12 10.29
C PRO A 139 4.38 -23.00 10.71
N TYR A 140 4.08 -22.86 12.00
CA TYR A 140 3.13 -21.90 12.57
C TYR A 140 3.80 -20.91 13.52
N ARG A 141 5.14 -20.99 13.65
CA ARG A 141 5.91 -20.29 14.68
C ARG A 141 5.59 -18.80 14.68
N HIS A 142 5.85 -18.10 13.58
CA HIS A 142 5.69 -16.64 13.53
C HIS A 142 4.24 -16.20 13.76
N TYR A 143 3.26 -16.90 13.19
CA TYR A 143 1.84 -16.68 13.48
C TYR A 143 1.54 -16.75 14.99
N LEU A 144 2.11 -17.75 15.69
CA LEU A 144 1.91 -17.93 17.12
C LEU A 144 2.68 -16.89 17.96
N GLU A 145 3.85 -16.47 17.50
CA GLU A 145 4.63 -15.36 18.10
C GLU A 145 3.82 -14.05 18.06
N LEU A 146 3.27 -13.69 16.89
CA LEU A 146 2.40 -12.51 16.75
C LEU A 146 1.20 -12.54 17.68
N LYS A 147 0.53 -13.70 17.80
CA LYS A 147 -0.59 -13.88 18.73
C LYS A 147 -0.15 -13.78 20.20
N THR A 148 1.07 -14.17 20.49
CA THR A 148 1.62 -14.12 21.86
C THR A 148 2.04 -12.69 22.22
N GLU A 149 2.63 -11.92 21.31
CA GLU A 149 2.97 -10.51 21.53
C GLU A 149 1.74 -9.63 21.71
N ALA A 150 0.74 -9.80 20.85
CA ALA A 150 -0.52 -9.07 20.94
C ALA A 150 -1.28 -9.29 22.27
N ARG A 151 -0.97 -10.35 23.01
CA ARG A 151 -1.68 -10.76 24.25
C ARG A 151 -1.82 -9.64 25.28
N ASP A 152 -0.77 -8.86 25.48
CA ASP A 152 -0.74 -7.82 26.52
C ASP A 152 -1.64 -6.61 26.15
N HIS A 153 -2.09 -6.57 24.89
CA HIS A 153 -2.96 -5.54 24.32
C HIS A 153 -4.38 -6.05 24.01
N VAL A 154 -4.65 -7.34 24.26
CA VAL A 154 -5.99 -7.92 24.13
C VAL A 154 -6.77 -7.71 25.42
N LEU A 155 -8.00 -7.23 25.29
CA LEU A 155 -8.90 -7.05 26.42
C LEU A 155 -9.67 -8.35 26.71
N THR A 156 -10.44 -8.37 27.81
CA THR A 156 -11.30 -9.52 28.08
C THR A 156 -12.36 -9.71 26.97
N GLU A 157 -12.81 -10.93 26.74
CA GLU A 157 -13.80 -11.24 25.70
C GLU A 157 -15.07 -10.36 25.76
N PRO A 158 -15.67 -10.09 26.96
CA PRO A 158 -16.79 -9.15 27.07
C PRO A 158 -16.44 -7.73 26.64
N GLU A 159 -15.24 -7.23 26.99
CA GLU A 159 -14.77 -5.88 26.63
C GLU A 159 -14.53 -5.77 25.11
N GLU A 160 -13.87 -6.75 24.49
CA GLU A 160 -13.68 -6.80 23.03
C GLU A 160 -15.01 -6.79 22.28
N LYS A 161 -16.00 -7.58 22.74
CA LYS A 161 -17.34 -7.58 22.16
C LYS A 161 -18.02 -6.23 22.25
N VAL A 162 -17.92 -5.55 23.39
CA VAL A 162 -18.51 -4.21 23.57
C VAL A 162 -17.82 -3.20 22.66
N LEU A 163 -16.49 -3.21 22.55
CA LEU A 163 -15.74 -2.30 21.68
C LEU A 163 -16.06 -2.57 20.20
N ALA A 164 -16.13 -3.83 19.78
CA ALA A 164 -16.50 -4.21 18.42
C ALA A 164 -17.91 -3.73 18.06
N GLU A 165 -18.89 -3.94 18.95
CA GLU A 165 -20.27 -3.46 18.76
C GLU A 165 -20.32 -1.92 18.66
N LYS A 166 -19.57 -1.23 19.53
CA LYS A 166 -19.53 0.23 19.59
C LYS A 166 -18.73 0.86 18.44
N SER A 167 -17.80 0.15 17.82
CA SER A 167 -17.01 0.66 16.71
C SER A 167 -17.86 1.11 15.53
N VAL A 168 -19.00 0.45 15.29
CA VAL A 168 -19.96 0.79 14.22
C VAL A 168 -20.51 2.21 14.37
N THR A 169 -20.79 2.65 15.61
CA THR A 169 -21.30 4.00 15.93
C THR A 169 -20.21 4.94 16.47
N GLY A 170 -18.99 4.44 16.61
CA GLY A 170 -17.80 5.15 17.00
C GLY A 170 -16.90 5.46 15.79
N TRP A 171 -15.72 4.87 15.73
CA TRP A 171 -14.75 5.09 14.66
C TRP A 171 -15.36 4.97 13.25
N SER A 172 -16.03 3.84 12.95
CA SER A 172 -16.58 3.60 11.59
C SER A 172 -17.59 4.67 11.16
N ALA A 173 -18.39 5.18 12.11
CA ALA A 173 -19.34 6.27 11.83
C ALA A 173 -18.62 7.59 11.51
N TRP A 174 -17.49 7.89 12.17
CA TRP A 174 -16.71 9.11 11.91
C TRP A 174 -15.95 9.03 10.60
N ASN A 175 -15.40 7.88 10.26
CA ASN A 175 -14.80 7.62 8.95
C ASN A 175 -15.83 7.82 7.83
N ARG A 176 -17.00 7.21 7.98
CA ARG A 176 -18.09 7.38 7.02
C ARG A 176 -18.54 8.85 6.91
N PHE A 177 -18.66 9.56 8.03
CA PHE A 177 -19.05 10.98 8.02
C PHE A 177 -17.98 11.84 7.31
N PHE A 178 -16.70 11.54 7.50
CA PHE A 178 -15.60 12.17 6.76
C PHE A 178 -15.76 11.96 5.25
N ASP A 179 -15.93 10.71 4.83
CA ASP A 179 -16.05 10.34 3.42
C ASP A 179 -17.29 10.97 2.77
N GLU A 180 -18.45 10.90 3.42
CA GLU A 180 -19.68 11.51 2.92
C GLU A 180 -19.58 13.05 2.84
N THR A 181 -18.91 13.67 3.81
CA THR A 181 -18.69 15.13 3.83
C THR A 181 -17.84 15.57 2.65
N LEU A 182 -16.71 14.92 2.41
CA LEU A 182 -15.81 15.25 1.29
C LEU A 182 -16.38 14.79 -0.06
N GLY A 183 -17.07 13.65 -0.11
CA GLY A 183 -17.73 13.17 -1.32
C GLY A 183 -18.85 14.08 -1.82
N ALA A 184 -19.58 14.70 -0.88
CA ALA A 184 -20.61 15.67 -1.19
C ALA A 184 -20.05 17.07 -1.54
N ALA A 185 -18.82 17.38 -1.11
CA ALA A 185 -18.19 18.68 -1.36
C ALA A 185 -18.00 18.93 -2.86
N ARG A 186 -18.15 20.20 -3.25
CA ARG A 186 -17.94 20.64 -4.63
C ARG A 186 -17.00 21.83 -4.64
N PHE A 187 -16.09 21.81 -5.61
CA PHE A 187 -15.03 22.77 -5.79
C PHE A 187 -15.22 23.46 -7.14
N THR A 188 -15.39 24.77 -7.15
CA THR A 188 -15.72 25.51 -8.37
C THR A 188 -14.46 26.04 -9.04
N VAL A 189 -13.96 25.33 -10.04
CA VAL A 189 -12.77 25.73 -10.81
C VAL A 189 -13.23 26.37 -12.11
N ARG A 190 -12.97 27.66 -12.31
CA ARG A 190 -13.34 28.43 -13.53
C ARG A 190 -14.82 28.26 -13.90
N GLY A 191 -15.71 28.16 -12.91
CA GLY A 191 -17.16 28.01 -13.13
C GLY A 191 -17.62 26.54 -13.29
N GLU A 192 -16.73 25.58 -13.32
CA GLU A 192 -17.04 24.16 -13.31
C GLU A 192 -17.09 23.64 -11.87
N SER A 193 -18.17 22.95 -11.50
CA SER A 193 -18.36 22.37 -10.16
C SER A 193 -17.88 20.92 -10.14
N LEU A 194 -16.77 20.65 -9.47
CA LEU A 194 -16.05 19.38 -9.50
C LEU A 194 -16.01 18.71 -8.11
N PRO A 195 -15.99 17.36 -8.02
CA PRO A 195 -15.56 16.67 -6.82
C PRO A 195 -14.06 16.87 -6.57
N LEU A 196 -13.60 16.60 -5.33
CA LEU A 196 -12.23 16.87 -4.89
C LEU A 196 -11.17 16.26 -5.81
N GLN A 197 -11.29 14.95 -6.13
CA GLN A 197 -10.31 14.26 -6.96
C GLN A 197 -10.18 14.86 -8.37
N GLN A 198 -11.32 15.24 -8.98
CA GLN A 198 -11.29 15.87 -10.30
C GLN A 198 -10.71 17.29 -10.25
N ALA A 199 -10.96 18.03 -9.17
CA ALA A 199 -10.36 19.33 -8.97
C ALA A 199 -8.84 19.21 -8.78
N THR A 200 -8.40 18.36 -7.86
CA THR A 200 -6.95 18.19 -7.57
C THR A 200 -6.17 17.57 -8.72
N ALA A 201 -6.78 16.71 -9.55
CA ALA A 201 -6.16 16.20 -10.78
C ALA A 201 -5.73 17.33 -11.74
N LYS A 202 -6.45 18.47 -11.74
CA LYS A 202 -6.07 19.63 -12.55
C LYS A 202 -4.80 20.37 -12.04
N LEU A 203 -4.25 20.00 -10.88
CA LEU A 203 -2.93 20.48 -10.44
C LEU A 203 -1.77 19.94 -11.28
N HIS A 204 -2.01 18.89 -12.07
CA HIS A 204 -1.07 18.34 -13.04
C HIS A 204 -1.16 19.00 -14.44
N ASP A 205 -2.03 20.00 -14.61
CA ASP A 205 -2.19 20.69 -15.88
C ASP A 205 -0.96 21.59 -16.15
N PRO A 206 -0.48 21.70 -17.40
CA PRO A 206 0.63 22.61 -17.77
C PRO A 206 0.29 24.11 -17.56
N ASP A 207 -0.99 24.51 -17.58
CA ASP A 207 -1.40 25.91 -17.33
C ASP A 207 -1.23 26.28 -15.85
N ARG A 208 -0.17 27.04 -15.54
CA ARG A 208 0.10 27.53 -14.19
C ARG A 208 -1.07 28.33 -13.59
N ARG A 209 -1.82 29.05 -14.42
CA ARG A 209 -2.97 29.83 -13.95
C ARG A 209 -4.11 28.90 -13.50
N LEU A 210 -4.31 27.82 -14.26
CA LEU A 210 -5.30 26.81 -13.87
C LEU A 210 -4.91 26.18 -12.54
N ARG A 211 -3.65 25.79 -12.34
CA ARG A 211 -3.20 25.20 -11.07
C ARG A 211 -3.44 26.13 -9.87
N ARG A 212 -3.17 27.43 -10.04
CA ARG A 212 -3.48 28.42 -9.01
C ARG A 212 -4.98 28.54 -8.76
N ASP A 213 -5.78 28.64 -9.82
CA ASP A 213 -7.24 28.72 -9.71
C ASP A 213 -7.83 27.46 -9.01
N VAL A 214 -7.22 26.29 -9.24
CA VAL A 214 -7.55 25.03 -8.54
C VAL A 214 -7.23 25.11 -7.06
N GLN A 215 -6.03 25.57 -6.70
CA GLN A 215 -5.63 25.70 -5.30
C GLN A 215 -6.58 26.64 -4.54
N GLU A 216 -6.91 27.80 -5.14
CA GLU A 216 -7.88 28.76 -4.58
C GLU A 216 -9.24 28.10 -4.41
N ALA A 217 -9.76 27.43 -5.44
CA ALA A 217 -11.07 26.76 -5.41
C ALA A 217 -11.14 25.61 -4.38
N VAL A 218 -10.08 24.82 -4.26
CA VAL A 218 -9.99 23.75 -3.25
C VAL A 218 -10.00 24.35 -1.84
N THR A 219 -9.25 25.41 -1.61
CA THR A 219 -9.19 26.10 -0.31
C THR A 219 -10.53 26.71 0.06
N GLU A 220 -11.17 27.42 -0.86
CA GLU A 220 -12.51 28.02 -0.67
C GLU A 220 -13.57 26.94 -0.39
N GLY A 221 -13.52 25.80 -1.10
CA GLY A 221 -14.43 24.68 -0.89
C GLY A 221 -14.23 23.95 0.45
N LEU A 222 -13.00 23.92 0.97
CA LEU A 222 -12.67 23.34 2.28
C LEU A 222 -13.05 24.30 3.44
N GLU A 223 -13.10 25.60 3.23
CA GLU A 223 -13.34 26.58 4.31
C GLU A 223 -14.62 26.32 5.11
N PRO A 224 -15.81 26.12 4.50
CA PRO A 224 -17.03 25.81 5.23
C PRO A 224 -16.98 24.45 5.94
N LEU A 225 -16.08 23.55 5.53
CA LEU A 225 -15.91 22.22 6.08
C LEU A 225 -14.88 22.17 7.21
N GLN A 226 -14.12 23.24 7.46
CA GLN A 226 -13.07 23.24 8.49
C GLN A 226 -13.60 22.85 9.87
N ARG A 227 -14.76 23.39 10.28
CA ARG A 227 -15.33 23.07 11.59
C ARG A 227 -15.74 21.60 11.74
N PRO A 228 -16.54 20.99 10.85
CA PRO A 228 -16.87 19.58 10.95
C PRO A 228 -15.63 18.68 10.80
N LEU A 229 -14.70 18.98 9.89
CA LEU A 229 -13.49 18.18 9.73
C LEU A 229 -12.57 18.26 10.95
N THR A 230 -12.38 19.45 11.54
CA THR A 230 -11.65 19.61 12.81
C THR A 230 -12.27 18.75 13.92
N TYR A 231 -13.60 18.71 13.99
CA TYR A 231 -14.29 17.89 14.97
C TYR A 231 -14.08 16.38 14.72
N VAL A 232 -14.14 15.94 13.45
CA VAL A 232 -13.82 14.55 13.07
C VAL A 232 -12.42 14.18 13.50
N PHE A 233 -11.42 14.98 13.15
CA PHE A 233 -10.02 14.74 13.51
C PHE A 233 -9.84 14.65 15.02
N ASN A 234 -10.35 15.62 15.79
CA ASN A 234 -10.28 15.58 17.25
C ASN A 234 -10.95 14.33 17.84
N THR A 235 -12.05 13.88 17.24
CA THR A 235 -12.75 12.67 17.68
C THR A 235 -11.92 11.42 17.40
N ILE A 236 -11.34 11.30 16.22
CA ILE A 236 -10.45 10.18 15.85
C ILE A 236 -9.20 10.15 16.74
N LEU A 237 -8.56 11.32 16.99
CA LEU A 237 -7.42 11.43 17.89
C LEU A 237 -7.79 11.02 19.33
N ALA A 238 -8.97 11.39 19.80
CA ALA A 238 -9.46 11.04 21.14
C ALA A 238 -9.81 9.55 21.25
N ASP A 239 -10.45 8.99 20.24
CA ASP A 239 -10.80 7.56 20.16
C ASP A 239 -9.52 6.71 20.17
N LYS A 240 -8.54 7.08 19.32
CA LYS A 240 -7.21 6.44 19.30
C LYS A 240 -6.52 6.51 20.66
N ALA A 241 -6.46 7.69 21.29
CA ALA A 241 -5.84 7.85 22.61
C ALA A 241 -6.56 7.02 23.69
N SER A 242 -7.88 6.88 23.58
CA SER A 242 -8.68 6.07 24.51
C SER A 242 -8.42 4.58 24.31
N SER A 243 -8.40 4.13 23.05
CA SER A 243 -8.13 2.75 22.68
C SER A 243 -6.73 2.31 23.11
N ASP A 244 -5.72 3.14 22.82
CA ASP A 244 -4.33 2.87 23.23
C ASP A 244 -4.19 2.75 24.75
N ARG A 245 -4.81 3.65 25.50
CA ARG A 245 -4.79 3.59 26.97
C ARG A 245 -5.46 2.34 27.51
N LEU A 246 -6.62 1.95 26.96
CA LEU A 246 -7.34 0.75 27.38
C LEU A 246 -6.53 -0.52 27.10
N ARG A 247 -5.82 -0.54 25.99
CA ARG A 247 -4.99 -1.66 25.55
C ARG A 247 -3.55 -1.62 26.10
N GLY A 248 -3.17 -0.58 26.85
CA GLY A 248 -1.86 -0.49 27.48
C GLY A 248 -0.72 -0.08 26.56
N TYR A 249 -1.00 0.51 25.38
CA TYR A 249 0.05 1.05 24.52
C TYR A 249 0.66 2.33 25.11
N ALA A 250 1.98 2.44 25.06
CA ALA A 250 2.72 3.54 25.64
C ALA A 250 2.68 4.80 24.76
N SER A 251 2.78 4.62 23.45
CA SER A 251 2.76 5.73 22.49
C SER A 251 1.58 5.63 21.50
N TRP A 252 1.36 6.69 20.73
CA TRP A 252 0.29 6.73 19.73
C TRP A 252 0.56 5.82 18.52
N ILE A 253 1.85 5.53 18.26
CA ILE A 253 2.28 4.78 17.07
C ILE A 253 2.44 3.27 17.35
N ASP A 254 2.56 2.86 18.62
CA ASP A 254 2.91 1.47 18.98
C ASP A 254 1.97 0.43 18.36
N SER A 255 0.66 0.65 18.47
CA SER A 255 -0.32 -0.29 17.88
C SER A 255 -0.25 -0.35 16.34
N ARG A 256 0.27 0.70 15.70
CA ARG A 256 0.53 0.68 14.25
C ARG A 256 1.81 -0.08 13.93
N ASN A 257 2.86 0.14 14.71
CA ASN A 257 4.11 -0.58 14.56
C ASN A 257 3.90 -2.09 14.74
N GLU A 258 3.12 -2.49 15.75
CA GLU A 258 2.72 -3.89 15.94
C GLU A 258 1.98 -4.45 14.72
N ALA A 259 0.95 -3.73 14.24
CA ALA A 259 0.19 -4.14 13.07
C ALA A 259 1.01 -4.17 11.76
N ASN A 260 2.11 -3.44 11.71
CA ASN A 260 3.05 -3.43 10.59
C ASN A 260 4.25 -4.38 10.81
N GLU A 261 4.28 -5.11 11.91
CA GLU A 261 5.40 -5.97 12.33
C GLU A 261 6.76 -5.22 12.29
N ALA A 262 6.73 -3.93 12.60
CA ALA A 262 7.91 -3.06 12.59
C ALA A 262 8.30 -2.68 14.02
N ASP A 263 9.55 -2.94 14.39
CA ASP A 263 10.04 -2.45 15.68
C ASP A 263 10.26 -0.93 15.68
N ALA A 264 10.05 -0.30 16.84
CA ALA A 264 10.12 1.16 16.98
C ALA A 264 11.48 1.73 16.55
N ALA A 265 12.58 1.01 16.81
CA ALA A 265 13.92 1.48 16.47
C ALA A 265 14.15 1.54 14.95
N SER A 266 13.61 0.57 14.19
CA SER A 266 13.65 0.60 12.72
C SER A 266 12.85 1.77 12.14
N VAL A 267 11.67 2.06 12.72
CA VAL A 267 10.84 3.19 12.30
C VAL A 267 11.50 4.54 12.64
N GLU A 268 12.11 4.65 13.81
CA GLU A 268 12.85 5.86 14.22
C GLU A 268 14.06 6.09 13.31
N ALA A 269 14.84 5.04 13.01
CA ALA A 269 16.00 5.13 12.11
C ALA A 269 15.61 5.61 10.71
N LEU A 270 14.51 5.10 10.15
CA LEU A 270 13.94 5.56 8.90
C LEU A 270 13.59 7.06 8.94
N ILE A 271 12.85 7.48 9.98
CA ILE A 271 12.38 8.86 10.12
C ILE A 271 13.57 9.81 10.28
N GLU A 272 14.58 9.43 11.08
CA GLU A 272 15.82 10.20 11.28
C GLU A 272 16.57 10.38 9.96
N ALA A 273 16.80 9.30 9.21
CA ALA A 273 17.48 9.35 7.92
C ALA A 273 16.74 10.28 6.93
N VAL A 274 15.43 10.11 6.75
CA VAL A 274 14.64 10.92 5.80
C VAL A 274 14.60 12.40 6.20
N THR A 275 14.36 12.69 7.48
CA THR A 275 14.31 14.11 7.95
C THR A 275 15.68 14.76 7.88
N GLY A 276 16.77 14.01 8.08
CA GLY A 276 18.15 14.47 7.91
C GLY A 276 18.50 14.84 6.46
N ARG A 277 17.75 14.34 5.47
CA ARG A 277 18.00 14.53 4.04
C ARG A 277 16.97 15.42 3.34
N TYR A 278 16.22 16.25 4.05
CA TYR A 278 15.28 17.21 3.44
C TYR A 278 15.93 18.18 2.44
N GLY A 279 17.25 18.36 2.50
CA GLY A 279 18.01 19.08 1.48
C GLY A 279 17.86 18.53 0.06
N LEU A 280 17.59 17.22 -0.12
CA LEU A 280 17.31 16.63 -1.43
C LEU A 280 16.00 17.15 -2.02
N VAL A 281 14.98 17.35 -1.18
CA VAL A 281 13.70 17.93 -1.60
C VAL A 281 13.92 19.34 -2.16
N SER A 282 14.65 20.16 -1.43
CA SER A 282 14.96 21.52 -1.87
C SER A 282 15.74 21.53 -3.19
N ARG A 283 16.75 20.65 -3.32
CA ARG A 283 17.56 20.50 -4.53
C ARG A 283 16.70 20.11 -5.75
N PHE A 284 15.79 19.15 -5.57
CA PHE A 284 14.90 18.73 -6.64
C PHE A 284 13.90 19.82 -7.07
N TYR A 285 13.24 20.48 -6.12
CA TYR A 285 12.29 21.54 -6.48
C TYR A 285 12.97 22.78 -7.06
N ASP A 286 14.23 23.06 -6.71
CA ASP A 286 15.05 24.07 -7.40
C ASP A 286 15.36 23.68 -8.84
N LEU A 287 15.65 22.41 -9.11
CA LEU A 287 15.77 21.88 -10.47
C LEU A 287 14.44 22.06 -11.23
N LYS A 288 13.33 21.61 -10.65
CA LYS A 288 12.00 21.70 -11.26
C LYS A 288 11.61 23.15 -11.56
N ARG A 289 11.89 24.08 -10.65
CA ARG A 289 11.69 25.51 -10.86
C ARG A 289 12.43 26.03 -12.08
N ARG A 290 13.70 25.63 -12.27
CA ARG A 290 14.52 25.99 -13.43
C ARG A 290 13.95 25.41 -14.73
N LEU A 291 13.55 24.15 -14.73
CA LEU A 291 12.95 23.47 -15.90
C LEU A 291 11.65 24.12 -16.33
N LEU A 292 10.84 24.58 -15.38
CA LEU A 292 9.58 25.31 -15.65
C LEU A 292 9.81 26.76 -16.03
N GLY A 293 11.03 27.29 -15.87
CA GLY A 293 11.35 28.71 -16.16
C GLY A 293 10.70 29.69 -15.18
N TYR A 294 10.46 29.29 -13.93
CA TYR A 294 9.81 30.11 -12.92
C TYR A 294 10.84 30.80 -12.03
N GLU A 295 10.55 32.07 -11.66
CA GLU A 295 11.34 32.81 -10.67
C GLU A 295 11.12 32.23 -9.27
N GLU A 296 9.88 31.81 -8.96
CA GLU A 296 9.45 31.28 -7.69
C GLU A 296 8.47 30.10 -7.92
N LEU A 297 8.61 29.03 -7.16
CA LEU A 297 7.76 27.85 -7.19
C LEU A 297 6.82 27.86 -5.99
N PHE A 298 5.51 27.84 -6.23
CA PHE A 298 4.50 27.81 -5.20
C PHE A 298 3.99 26.37 -4.95
N ASP A 299 3.30 26.17 -3.84
CA ASP A 299 2.72 24.89 -3.47
C ASP A 299 1.81 24.29 -4.57
N TYR A 300 1.13 25.10 -5.37
CA TYR A 300 0.32 24.66 -6.52
C TYR A 300 1.15 24.30 -7.77
N ASP A 301 2.44 24.60 -7.79
CA ASP A 301 3.34 24.26 -8.90
C ASP A 301 4.02 22.90 -8.70
N ARG A 302 3.90 22.29 -7.53
CA ARG A 302 4.62 21.04 -7.20
C ARG A 302 4.34 19.90 -8.17
N TYR A 303 3.11 19.80 -8.66
CA TYR A 303 2.68 18.80 -9.63
C TYR A 303 2.78 19.24 -11.09
N ALA A 304 3.35 20.44 -11.36
CA ALA A 304 3.50 20.92 -12.73
C ALA A 304 4.34 19.94 -13.57
N PRO A 305 3.87 19.51 -14.76
CA PRO A 305 4.66 18.68 -15.64
C PRO A 305 5.83 19.50 -16.22
N THR A 306 7.02 18.90 -16.27
CA THR A 306 8.22 19.53 -16.85
C THR A 306 8.46 19.14 -18.30
N GLY A 307 7.66 18.27 -18.83
CA GLY A 307 7.64 17.74 -20.19
C GLY A 307 6.62 16.61 -20.29
N SER A 308 6.34 16.16 -21.45
CA SER A 308 5.57 14.92 -21.64
C SER A 308 6.38 13.96 -22.48
N ALA A 309 6.70 12.80 -21.94
CA ALA A 309 7.08 11.63 -22.70
C ALA A 309 5.79 10.93 -23.18
N GLU A 310 4.85 11.68 -23.81
CA GLU A 310 3.65 11.06 -24.39
C GLU A 310 4.08 10.04 -25.46
N ARG A 311 4.12 8.80 -25.06
CA ARG A 311 4.39 7.67 -25.94
C ARG A 311 3.29 6.64 -25.73
N PHE A 312 2.57 6.34 -26.81
CA PHE A 312 1.64 5.23 -26.81
C PHE A 312 2.43 3.91 -26.83
N VAL A 313 2.13 3.02 -25.89
CA VAL A 313 2.77 1.72 -25.73
C VAL A 313 1.71 0.64 -25.91
N THR A 314 1.91 -0.26 -26.86
CA THR A 314 1.02 -1.42 -27.06
C THR A 314 1.19 -2.43 -25.93
N TRP A 315 0.16 -3.24 -25.67
CA TRP A 315 0.22 -4.32 -24.70
C TRP A 315 1.39 -5.29 -24.93
N ASP A 316 1.63 -5.66 -26.20
CA ASP A 316 2.74 -6.55 -26.54
C ASP A 316 4.10 -5.92 -26.17
N THR A 317 4.29 -4.62 -26.46
CA THR A 317 5.51 -3.92 -26.07
C THR A 317 5.66 -3.83 -24.54
N ALA A 318 4.58 -3.57 -23.81
CA ALA A 318 4.58 -3.56 -22.34
C ALA A 318 4.95 -4.94 -21.79
N ARG A 319 4.32 -6.00 -22.30
CA ARG A 319 4.63 -7.39 -21.95
C ARG A 319 6.10 -7.73 -22.18
N GLU A 320 6.64 -7.44 -23.35
CA GLU A 320 8.06 -7.69 -23.68
C GLU A 320 8.99 -6.93 -22.73
N THR A 321 8.67 -5.67 -22.43
CA THR A 321 9.48 -4.82 -21.53
C THR A 321 9.55 -5.41 -20.11
N VAL A 322 8.41 -5.81 -19.54
CA VAL A 322 8.39 -6.36 -18.18
C VAL A 322 9.00 -7.76 -18.12
N LEU A 323 8.78 -8.61 -19.13
CA LEU A 323 9.41 -9.94 -19.21
C LEU A 323 10.94 -9.84 -19.28
N ASP A 324 11.47 -8.92 -20.10
CA ASP A 324 12.90 -8.68 -20.19
C ASP A 324 13.45 -8.13 -18.86
N ALA A 325 12.73 -7.22 -18.21
CA ALA A 325 13.14 -6.65 -16.93
C ALA A 325 13.27 -7.73 -15.84
N TYR A 326 12.23 -8.51 -15.60
CA TYR A 326 12.23 -9.56 -14.58
C TYR A 326 13.12 -10.75 -14.93
N GLY A 327 13.12 -11.19 -16.19
CA GLY A 327 13.94 -12.33 -16.66
C GLY A 327 15.44 -12.05 -16.64
N SER A 328 15.84 -10.80 -16.91
CA SER A 328 17.25 -10.37 -16.80
C SER A 328 17.72 -10.27 -15.35
N PHE A 329 16.81 -9.97 -14.42
CA PHE A 329 17.13 -9.93 -13.00
C PHE A 329 17.27 -11.34 -12.42
N HIS A 330 16.25 -12.20 -12.57
CA HIS A 330 16.27 -13.58 -12.11
C HIS A 330 15.41 -14.48 -13.00
N PRO A 331 15.94 -15.61 -13.56
CA PRO A 331 15.21 -16.47 -14.49
C PRO A 331 13.86 -16.97 -13.95
N GLU A 332 13.82 -17.47 -12.68
CA GLU A 332 12.59 -17.96 -12.06
C GLU A 332 11.53 -16.85 -11.93
N MET A 333 11.93 -15.61 -11.62
CA MET A 333 10.99 -14.48 -11.56
C MET A 333 10.42 -14.18 -12.96
N GLY A 334 11.25 -14.21 -13.99
CA GLY A 334 10.80 -14.10 -15.37
C GLY A 334 9.83 -15.23 -15.78
N GLU A 335 10.09 -16.47 -15.37
CA GLU A 335 9.19 -17.60 -15.60
C GLU A 335 7.84 -17.41 -14.91
N VAL A 336 7.84 -16.89 -13.68
CA VAL A 336 6.58 -16.58 -12.95
C VAL A 336 5.80 -15.49 -13.68
N VAL A 337 6.47 -14.39 -14.08
CA VAL A 337 5.84 -13.30 -14.87
C VAL A 337 5.27 -13.85 -16.19
N GLN A 338 6.00 -14.72 -16.89
CA GLN A 338 5.52 -15.34 -18.14
C GLN A 338 4.21 -16.12 -17.92
N ARG A 339 4.05 -16.81 -16.80
CA ARG A 339 2.82 -17.55 -16.46
C ARG A 339 1.60 -16.64 -16.31
N PHE A 340 1.76 -15.44 -15.76
CA PHE A 340 0.65 -14.46 -15.66
C PHE A 340 0.03 -14.16 -17.03
N PHE A 341 0.86 -14.11 -18.08
CA PHE A 341 0.38 -13.90 -19.46
C PHE A 341 -0.17 -15.18 -20.08
N ASP A 342 0.56 -16.28 -20.00
CA ASP A 342 0.24 -17.53 -20.71
C ASP A 342 -0.97 -18.25 -20.10
N GLU A 343 -1.11 -18.21 -18.76
CA GLU A 343 -2.16 -18.89 -18.01
C GLU A 343 -3.37 -17.97 -17.72
N ARG A 344 -3.35 -16.72 -18.26
CA ARG A 344 -4.46 -15.78 -18.18
C ARG A 344 -4.81 -15.39 -16.73
N TRP A 345 -3.82 -14.88 -16.00
CA TRP A 345 -4.01 -14.41 -14.63
C TRP A 345 -4.23 -12.90 -14.54
N ILE A 346 -4.26 -12.20 -15.69
CA ILE A 346 -4.41 -10.74 -15.79
C ILE A 346 -5.75 -10.40 -16.46
N ASP A 347 -6.45 -9.41 -15.91
CA ASP A 347 -7.58 -8.72 -16.54
C ASP A 347 -7.19 -7.26 -16.80
N ALA A 348 -6.95 -6.91 -18.06
CA ALA A 348 -6.26 -5.67 -18.42
C ALA A 348 -7.13 -4.55 -19.00
N PRO A 349 -8.19 -4.78 -19.79
CA PRO A 349 -8.85 -3.69 -20.50
C PRO A 349 -9.73 -2.84 -19.58
N PRO A 350 -9.80 -1.52 -19.80
CA PRO A 350 -10.78 -0.66 -19.15
C PRO A 350 -12.19 -0.96 -19.69
N GLU A 351 -13.16 -1.13 -18.79
CA GLU A 351 -14.56 -1.39 -19.12
C GLU A 351 -15.51 -0.63 -18.21
N ALA A 352 -16.70 -0.31 -18.72
CA ALA A 352 -17.76 0.26 -17.91
C ALA A 352 -18.18 -0.74 -16.82
N GLY A 353 -18.31 -0.25 -15.58
CA GLY A 353 -18.64 -1.07 -14.42
C GLY A 353 -17.47 -1.90 -13.86
N LYS A 354 -16.31 -1.88 -14.47
CA LYS A 354 -15.08 -2.47 -13.90
C LYS A 354 -14.51 -1.57 -12.81
N ARG A 355 -13.94 -2.16 -11.77
CA ARG A 355 -13.27 -1.43 -10.71
C ARG A 355 -12.10 -0.60 -11.26
N GLY A 356 -12.01 0.66 -10.86
CA GLY A 356 -10.89 1.54 -11.23
C GLY A 356 -9.60 1.20 -10.50
N GLY A 357 -8.49 1.74 -11.01
CA GLY A 357 -7.14 1.46 -10.51
C GLY A 357 -6.58 0.11 -10.98
N ALA A 358 -5.61 -0.40 -10.23
CA ALA A 358 -5.01 -1.71 -10.42
C ALA A 358 -4.82 -2.40 -9.07
N PHE A 359 -4.70 -3.71 -9.05
CA PHE A 359 -4.30 -4.49 -7.88
C PHE A 359 -3.83 -5.89 -8.28
N SER A 360 -2.94 -6.46 -7.48
CA SER A 360 -2.66 -7.89 -7.45
C SER A 360 -3.33 -8.52 -6.22
N HIS A 361 -4.01 -9.64 -6.41
CA HIS A 361 -4.67 -10.41 -5.37
C HIS A 361 -4.00 -11.77 -5.23
N GLY A 362 -3.40 -12.05 -4.06
CA GLY A 362 -2.64 -13.27 -3.80
C GLY A 362 -3.45 -14.57 -3.84
N ALA A 363 -4.79 -14.46 -3.83
CA ALA A 363 -5.72 -15.56 -3.66
C ALA A 363 -5.48 -16.31 -2.36
N VAL A 364 -5.15 -17.60 -2.46
CA VAL A 364 -4.79 -18.48 -1.34
C VAL A 364 -3.63 -19.37 -1.77
N PRO A 365 -2.87 -19.97 -0.84
CA PRO A 365 -1.72 -20.82 -1.18
C PRO A 365 -2.02 -21.98 -2.12
N SER A 366 -3.23 -22.53 -2.07
CA SER A 366 -3.68 -23.63 -2.96
C SER A 366 -4.01 -23.16 -4.39
N ALA A 367 -4.04 -21.85 -4.65
CA ALA A 367 -4.28 -21.23 -5.95
C ALA A 367 -3.08 -20.40 -6.41
N HIS A 368 -3.31 -19.47 -7.31
CA HIS A 368 -2.30 -18.52 -7.80
C HIS A 368 -2.83 -17.08 -7.74
N PRO A 369 -1.94 -16.07 -7.77
CA PRO A 369 -2.35 -14.68 -7.78
C PRO A 369 -3.09 -14.28 -9.07
N TYR A 370 -3.84 -13.16 -8.98
CA TYR A 370 -4.55 -12.53 -10.09
C TYR A 370 -4.32 -11.04 -10.10
N ILE A 371 -4.18 -10.45 -11.30
CA ILE A 371 -3.99 -9.01 -11.48
C ILE A 371 -5.20 -8.40 -12.20
N LEU A 372 -5.73 -7.31 -11.65
CA LEU A 372 -6.65 -6.42 -12.33
C LEU A 372 -5.96 -5.10 -12.61
N MET A 373 -6.09 -4.60 -13.84
CA MET A 373 -5.66 -3.26 -14.20
C MET A 373 -6.58 -2.64 -15.25
N ASN A 374 -6.36 -1.38 -15.60
CA ASN A 374 -7.07 -0.66 -16.64
C ASN A 374 -6.05 -0.07 -17.61
N TYR A 375 -5.59 -0.89 -18.57
CA TYR A 375 -4.52 -0.54 -19.51
C TYR A 375 -5.02 0.33 -20.65
N THR A 376 -4.50 1.55 -20.76
CA THR A 376 -4.89 2.56 -21.77
C THR A 376 -3.80 2.86 -22.80
N GLY A 377 -2.64 2.23 -22.67
CA GLY A 377 -1.48 2.42 -23.55
C GLY A 377 -0.60 3.61 -23.16
N GLN A 378 -0.75 4.14 -21.96
CA GLN A 378 0.14 5.18 -21.44
C GLN A 378 1.45 4.56 -20.90
N LEU A 379 2.53 5.34 -20.92
CA LEU A 379 3.83 4.89 -20.43
C LEU A 379 3.76 4.46 -18.95
N ARG A 380 3.01 5.16 -18.15
CA ARG A 380 2.80 4.85 -16.74
C ARG A 380 2.04 3.51 -16.55
N ASP A 381 1.22 3.07 -17.52
CA ASP A 381 0.52 1.79 -17.41
C ASP A 381 1.50 0.60 -17.48
N VAL A 382 2.67 0.79 -18.14
CA VAL A 382 3.75 -0.20 -18.13
C VAL A 382 4.38 -0.32 -16.74
N GLN A 383 4.55 0.80 -16.04
CA GLN A 383 5.04 0.79 -14.66
C GLN A 383 4.02 0.18 -13.71
N THR A 384 2.73 0.51 -13.88
CA THR A 384 1.64 -0.14 -13.13
C THR A 384 1.63 -1.66 -13.36
N LEU A 385 1.78 -2.12 -14.61
CA LEU A 385 1.88 -3.55 -14.91
C LEU A 385 3.07 -4.19 -14.22
N ALA A 386 4.23 -3.53 -14.23
CA ALA A 386 5.43 -4.01 -13.53
C ALA A 386 5.22 -4.07 -12.01
N HIS A 387 4.56 -3.08 -11.44
CA HIS A 387 4.18 -3.01 -10.02
C HIS A 387 3.31 -4.20 -9.63
N GLU A 388 2.18 -4.39 -10.30
CA GLU A 388 1.24 -5.47 -9.98
C GLU A 388 1.86 -6.86 -10.21
N LEU A 389 2.70 -7.01 -11.25
CA LEU A 389 3.47 -8.24 -11.45
C LEU A 389 4.48 -8.48 -10.33
N GLY A 390 5.06 -7.44 -9.74
CA GLY A 390 5.94 -7.57 -8.58
C GLY A 390 5.21 -8.16 -7.39
N HIS A 391 4.03 -7.62 -7.04
CA HIS A 391 3.16 -8.24 -6.05
C HIS A 391 2.83 -9.68 -6.41
N GLY A 392 2.44 -9.93 -7.67
CA GLY A 392 2.09 -11.27 -8.14
C GLY A 392 3.24 -12.27 -8.00
N VAL A 393 4.48 -11.86 -8.34
CA VAL A 393 5.68 -12.70 -8.15
C VAL A 393 5.91 -12.99 -6.66
N HIS A 394 5.82 -11.97 -5.80
CA HIS A 394 5.96 -12.13 -4.36
C HIS A 394 4.95 -13.14 -3.80
N GLN A 395 3.67 -12.90 -4.05
CA GLN A 395 2.56 -13.75 -3.63
C GLN A 395 2.72 -15.18 -4.16
N TYR A 396 3.15 -15.35 -5.42
CA TYR A 396 3.38 -16.65 -6.00
C TYR A 396 4.52 -17.41 -5.32
N LEU A 397 5.65 -16.76 -5.03
CA LEU A 397 6.80 -17.36 -4.37
C LEU A 397 6.50 -17.66 -2.90
N ALA A 398 5.83 -16.75 -2.20
CA ALA A 398 5.52 -16.87 -0.78
C ALA A 398 4.45 -17.93 -0.45
N ARG A 399 3.62 -18.36 -1.43
CA ARG A 399 2.53 -19.32 -1.18
C ARG A 399 2.98 -20.65 -0.55
N VAL A 400 4.26 -21.03 -0.71
CA VAL A 400 4.83 -22.23 -0.09
C VAL A 400 4.89 -22.15 1.43
N GLN A 401 4.75 -20.94 2.00
CA GLN A 401 4.71 -20.72 3.44
C GLN A 401 3.36 -21.04 4.07
N GLY A 402 2.32 -21.35 3.25
CA GLY A 402 0.98 -21.65 3.73
C GLY A 402 0.17 -20.41 4.11
N VAL A 403 -1.09 -20.62 4.49
CA VAL A 403 -2.11 -19.57 4.64
C VAL A 403 -1.78 -18.51 5.72
N TYR A 404 -0.94 -18.84 6.68
CA TYR A 404 -0.59 -17.91 7.76
C TYR A 404 0.61 -17.03 7.46
N HIS A 405 1.44 -17.42 6.47
CA HIS A 405 2.70 -16.73 6.19
C HIS A 405 2.90 -16.41 4.70
N ALA A 406 1.91 -16.70 3.84
CA ALA A 406 1.98 -16.32 2.43
C ALA A 406 1.82 -14.81 2.23
N ASP A 407 1.04 -14.15 3.07
CA ASP A 407 0.92 -12.70 3.08
C ASP A 407 2.07 -12.04 3.85
N THR A 408 2.36 -10.81 3.52
CA THR A 408 3.42 -10.01 4.15
C THR A 408 2.85 -8.77 4.82
N PRO A 409 3.46 -8.29 5.92
CA PRO A 409 3.07 -7.03 6.52
C PRO A 409 3.31 -5.85 5.56
N LEU A 410 2.61 -4.74 5.78
CA LEU A 410 2.63 -3.56 4.91
C LEU A 410 4.04 -2.98 4.70
N THR A 411 4.93 -3.13 5.66
CA THR A 411 6.32 -2.69 5.58
C THR A 411 7.14 -3.42 4.52
N THR A 412 6.78 -4.66 4.19
CA THR A 412 7.45 -5.49 3.18
C THR A 412 6.56 -5.81 1.98
N ALA A 413 5.29 -5.42 2.01
CA ALA A 413 4.35 -5.70 0.92
C ALA A 413 4.81 -5.11 -0.42
N GLU A 414 5.38 -3.90 -0.39
CA GLU A 414 5.85 -3.20 -1.58
C GLU A 414 7.26 -3.61 -2.04
N THR A 415 7.91 -4.54 -1.31
CA THR A 415 9.30 -4.92 -1.62
C THR A 415 9.47 -5.42 -3.05
N ALA A 416 8.54 -6.20 -3.56
CA ALA A 416 8.63 -6.75 -4.91
C ALA A 416 8.01 -5.85 -5.99
N SER A 417 6.95 -5.12 -5.68
CA SER A 417 6.25 -4.24 -6.62
C SER A 417 7.11 -3.06 -7.04
N VAL A 418 7.64 -2.31 -6.07
CA VAL A 418 8.53 -1.17 -6.32
C VAL A 418 9.87 -1.63 -6.93
N PHE A 419 10.37 -2.81 -6.57
CA PHE A 419 11.57 -3.39 -7.21
C PHE A 419 11.32 -3.70 -8.69
N GLY A 420 10.18 -4.29 -9.01
CA GLY A 420 9.76 -4.53 -10.40
C GLY A 420 9.58 -3.24 -11.22
N GLU A 421 9.01 -2.21 -10.60
CA GLU A 421 8.96 -0.88 -11.21
C GLU A 421 10.36 -0.36 -11.52
N MET A 422 11.31 -0.45 -10.57
CA MET A 422 12.67 0.04 -10.75
C MET A 422 13.39 -0.70 -11.87
N LEU A 423 13.27 -2.04 -11.94
CA LEU A 423 13.82 -2.84 -13.04
C LEU A 423 13.27 -2.38 -14.39
N THR A 424 11.95 -2.17 -14.47
CA THR A 424 11.26 -1.75 -15.69
C THR A 424 11.58 -0.30 -16.05
N PHE A 425 11.63 0.59 -15.06
CA PHE A 425 12.02 1.98 -15.24
C PHE A 425 13.42 2.10 -15.87
N GLN A 426 14.40 1.35 -15.41
CA GLN A 426 15.75 1.36 -15.96
C GLN A 426 15.77 0.88 -17.42
N ARG A 427 14.94 -0.12 -17.77
CA ARG A 427 14.78 -0.57 -19.16
C ARG A 427 14.16 0.50 -20.04
N MET A 428 13.10 1.15 -19.54
CA MET A 428 12.44 2.23 -20.26
C MET A 428 13.39 3.42 -20.47
N LEU A 429 14.14 3.82 -19.44
CA LEU A 429 15.11 4.90 -19.50
C LEU A 429 16.22 4.62 -20.51
N ALA A 430 16.75 3.37 -20.52
CA ALA A 430 17.77 2.94 -21.47
C ALA A 430 17.28 2.89 -22.93
N ALA A 431 15.98 2.72 -23.15
CA ALA A 431 15.37 2.68 -24.50
C ALA A 431 15.05 4.08 -25.07
N LEU A 432 15.31 5.15 -24.32
CA LEU A 432 15.09 6.53 -24.74
C LEU A 432 16.39 7.13 -25.31
N ASP A 433 16.37 7.49 -26.60
CA ASP A 433 17.53 8.11 -27.28
C ASP A 433 17.64 9.63 -27.03
N ARG A 434 16.50 10.32 -26.83
CA ARG A 434 16.48 11.78 -26.69
C ARG A 434 16.71 12.20 -25.25
N PRO A 435 17.71 13.06 -24.96
CA PRO A 435 17.96 13.56 -23.59
C PRO A 435 16.74 14.21 -22.94
N ALA A 436 15.91 14.89 -23.73
CA ALA A 436 14.70 15.54 -23.22
C ALA A 436 13.64 14.53 -22.72
N ASP A 437 13.47 13.38 -23.42
CA ASP A 437 12.54 12.34 -23.01
C ASP A 437 13.05 11.61 -21.76
N ARG A 438 14.37 11.37 -21.68
CA ARG A 438 15.02 10.82 -20.48
C ARG A 438 14.82 11.73 -19.28
N LEU A 439 15.05 13.03 -19.45
CA LEU A 439 14.87 14.04 -18.40
C LEU A 439 13.41 14.06 -17.92
N ALA A 440 12.43 14.05 -18.83
CA ALA A 440 11.02 14.04 -18.47
C ALA A 440 10.65 12.80 -17.64
N LEU A 441 11.10 11.61 -18.07
CA LEU A 441 10.84 10.36 -17.35
C LEU A 441 11.53 10.34 -15.97
N LEU A 442 12.76 10.85 -15.86
CA LEU A 442 13.47 10.96 -14.59
C LEU A 442 12.78 11.91 -13.62
N VAL A 443 12.35 13.09 -14.10
CA VAL A 443 11.67 14.08 -13.25
C VAL A 443 10.33 13.52 -12.75
N GLU A 444 9.58 12.80 -13.57
CA GLU A 444 8.36 12.12 -13.16
C GLU A 444 8.63 11.09 -12.04
N LYS A 445 9.62 10.20 -12.22
CA LYS A 445 9.99 9.22 -11.18
C LYS A 445 10.48 9.88 -9.90
N ILE A 446 11.26 10.97 -9.99
CA ILE A 446 11.71 11.70 -8.80
C ILE A 446 10.54 12.37 -8.10
N ASP A 447 9.58 12.99 -8.81
CA ASP A 447 8.36 13.58 -8.23
C ASP A 447 7.57 12.55 -7.41
N ASP A 448 7.38 11.35 -7.97
CA ASP A 448 6.68 10.25 -7.31
C ASP A 448 7.44 9.78 -6.05
N THR A 449 8.76 9.62 -6.16
CA THR A 449 9.61 9.23 -5.02
C THR A 449 9.62 10.31 -3.92
N MET A 450 9.66 11.62 -4.29
CA MET A 450 9.52 12.70 -3.31
C MET A 450 8.17 12.66 -2.58
N ALA A 451 7.11 12.30 -3.29
CA ALA A 451 5.78 12.14 -2.71
C ALA A 451 5.67 10.90 -1.80
N THR A 452 6.32 9.80 -2.17
CA THR A 452 6.23 8.51 -1.46
C THR A 452 7.15 8.46 -0.23
N VAL A 453 8.34 9.09 -0.30
CA VAL A 453 9.30 9.06 0.80
C VAL A 453 9.15 10.30 1.69
N PHE A 454 9.51 11.46 1.18
CA PHE A 454 9.64 12.67 2.00
C PHE A 454 8.30 13.22 2.46
N ARG A 455 7.31 13.29 1.57
CA ARG A 455 5.98 13.78 1.94
C ARG A 455 5.28 12.86 2.94
N GLN A 456 5.43 11.54 2.81
CA GLN A 456 4.80 10.60 3.74
C GLN A 456 5.46 10.67 5.12
N VAL A 457 6.79 10.77 5.21
CA VAL A 457 7.46 10.99 6.50
C VAL A 457 7.06 12.35 7.10
N THR A 458 6.92 13.39 6.29
CA THR A 458 6.43 14.69 6.75
C THR A 458 4.99 14.62 7.28
N MET A 459 4.13 13.81 6.66
CA MET A 459 2.78 13.52 7.16
C MET A 459 2.83 12.74 8.48
N ASN A 460 3.72 11.77 8.63
CA ASN A 460 3.94 11.09 9.91
C ASN A 460 4.39 12.07 11.01
N ARG A 461 5.27 13.02 10.70
CA ARG A 461 5.67 14.07 11.66
C ARG A 461 4.50 15.00 12.03
N PHE A 462 3.59 15.24 11.10
CA PHE A 462 2.35 15.96 11.40
C PHE A 462 1.44 15.14 12.33
N GLU A 463 1.23 13.86 12.05
CA GLU A 463 0.47 12.96 12.94
C GLU A 463 1.06 12.93 14.34
N ASP A 464 2.38 12.80 14.47
CA ASP A 464 3.08 12.81 15.74
C ASP A 464 2.76 14.05 16.56
N ARG A 465 2.80 15.23 15.93
CA ARG A 465 2.48 16.49 16.58
C ARG A 465 1.03 16.59 17.05
N ILE A 466 0.07 16.20 16.20
CA ILE A 466 -1.35 16.32 16.55
C ILE A 466 -1.80 15.26 17.56
N HIS A 467 -1.28 14.02 17.48
CA HIS A 467 -1.54 12.99 18.48
C HIS A 467 -0.95 13.36 19.84
N THR A 468 0.29 13.87 19.86
CA THR A 468 0.94 14.35 21.10
C THR A 468 0.20 15.54 21.68
N HIS A 469 -0.13 16.55 20.87
CA HIS A 469 -0.92 17.71 21.33
C HIS A 469 -2.25 17.26 21.96
N ARG A 470 -2.98 16.36 21.26
CA ARG A 470 -4.27 15.87 21.76
C ARG A 470 -4.18 15.17 23.11
N ARG A 471 -3.09 14.44 23.35
CA ARG A 471 -2.85 13.69 24.61
C ARG A 471 -2.41 14.59 25.75
N GLU A 472 -1.59 15.61 25.48
CA GLU A 472 -0.96 16.44 26.48
C GLU A 472 -1.73 17.73 26.78
N GLN A 473 -2.33 18.33 25.75
CA GLN A 473 -2.90 19.68 25.80
C GLN A 473 -4.42 19.71 25.58
N GLY A 474 -4.99 18.61 25.05
CA GLY A 474 -6.42 18.47 24.81
C GLY A 474 -6.84 18.69 23.37
N GLU A 475 -8.04 19.24 23.15
CA GLU A 475 -8.64 19.41 21.84
C GLU A 475 -7.93 20.51 21.02
N LEU A 476 -7.62 20.21 19.75
CA LEU A 476 -6.98 21.13 18.84
C LEU A 476 -8.01 22.03 18.14
N THR A 477 -7.67 23.30 17.98
CA THR A 477 -8.39 24.23 17.12
C THR A 477 -8.01 24.05 15.65
N PRO A 478 -8.78 24.60 14.67
CA PRO A 478 -8.36 24.61 13.26
C PRO A 478 -7.00 25.24 13.04
N ASP A 479 -6.65 26.28 13.82
CA ASP A 479 -5.36 26.95 13.71
C ASP A 479 -4.21 26.10 14.28
N ASP A 480 -4.44 25.34 15.36
CA ASP A 480 -3.44 24.39 15.88
C ASP A 480 -3.10 23.31 14.82
N PHE A 481 -4.10 22.75 14.15
CA PHE A 481 -3.87 21.82 13.03
C PHE A 481 -3.10 22.49 11.90
N ALA A 482 -3.49 23.71 11.51
CA ALA A 482 -2.83 24.47 10.45
C ALA A 482 -1.38 24.77 10.80
N ASP A 483 -1.08 25.18 12.02
CA ASP A 483 0.27 25.49 12.47
C ASP A 483 1.16 24.26 12.53
N HIS A 484 0.66 23.11 13.02
CA HIS A 484 1.37 21.85 12.98
C HIS A 484 1.63 21.38 11.53
N TRP A 485 0.63 21.51 10.65
CA TRP A 485 0.79 21.20 9.23
C TRP A 485 1.85 22.05 8.57
N MET A 486 1.72 23.36 8.64
CA MET A 486 2.68 24.29 8.01
C MET A 486 4.09 24.11 8.54
N ALA A 487 4.25 23.88 9.85
CA ALA A 487 5.57 23.67 10.44
C ALA A 487 6.29 22.45 9.85
N THR A 488 5.58 21.33 9.63
CA THR A 488 6.17 20.13 9.04
C THR A 488 6.43 20.29 7.55
N GLN A 489 5.52 20.91 6.81
CA GLN A 489 5.69 21.15 5.38
C GLN A 489 6.84 22.13 5.11
N THR A 490 6.95 23.21 5.88
CA THR A 490 8.06 24.18 5.77
C THR A 490 9.41 23.51 6.08
N ALA A 491 9.47 22.62 7.07
CA ALA A 491 10.70 21.89 7.37
C ALA A 491 11.17 21.04 6.19
N MET A 492 10.24 20.39 5.46
CA MET A 492 10.56 19.55 4.32
C MET A 492 10.96 20.34 3.07
N TYR A 493 10.20 21.38 2.72
CA TYR A 493 10.45 22.14 1.48
C TYR A 493 11.54 23.20 1.61
N GLY A 494 11.85 23.65 2.85
CA GLY A 494 12.74 24.80 3.05
C GLY A 494 12.26 26.02 2.27
N ASP A 495 13.20 26.67 1.58
CA ASP A 495 12.93 27.85 0.74
C ASP A 495 12.63 27.49 -0.74
N SER A 496 12.64 26.20 -1.11
CA SER A 496 12.48 25.77 -2.51
C SER A 496 11.05 25.85 -3.03
N VAL A 497 10.06 25.81 -2.14
CA VAL A 497 8.64 25.94 -2.44
C VAL A 497 8.01 26.97 -1.50
N THR A 498 7.44 28.02 -2.05
CA THR A 498 6.67 29.00 -1.29
C THR A 498 5.29 28.43 -0.95
N LEU A 499 5.09 28.14 0.34
CA LEU A 499 3.81 27.69 0.85
C LEU A 499 2.88 28.88 1.09
N THR A 500 1.76 28.91 0.38
CA THR A 500 0.76 29.97 0.53
C THR A 500 -0.15 29.73 1.76
N ASP A 501 -0.83 30.78 2.22
CA ASP A 501 -1.81 30.65 3.31
C ASP A 501 -2.95 29.67 2.96
N ASN A 502 -3.26 29.49 1.69
CA ASN A 502 -4.24 28.51 1.21
C ASN A 502 -3.86 27.09 1.62
N TYR A 503 -2.58 26.75 1.64
CA TYR A 503 -2.08 25.42 1.96
C TYR A 503 -2.29 25.04 3.44
N ARG A 504 -2.52 25.99 4.33
CA ARG A 504 -2.77 25.79 5.76
C ARG A 504 -3.99 24.89 6.05
N ARG A 505 -4.94 24.77 5.11
CA ARG A 505 -6.16 23.97 5.28
C ARG A 505 -6.09 22.57 4.67
N TRP A 506 -5.04 22.25 3.96
CA TRP A 506 -4.97 21.03 3.13
C TRP A 506 -4.72 19.74 3.92
N TRP A 507 -4.41 19.81 5.20
CA TRP A 507 -4.40 18.64 6.09
C TRP A 507 -5.80 17.99 6.18
N SER A 508 -6.86 18.79 6.08
CA SER A 508 -8.22 18.43 6.45
C SER A 508 -8.91 17.45 5.49
N TYR A 509 -8.39 17.24 4.28
CA TYR A 509 -8.95 16.28 3.33
C TYR A 509 -8.14 14.99 3.20
N ILE A 510 -7.05 14.81 3.93
CA ILE A 510 -6.19 13.64 3.80
C ILE A 510 -6.80 12.45 4.55
N PRO A 511 -7.24 11.40 3.84
CA PRO A 511 -8.00 10.31 4.45
C PRO A 511 -7.15 9.43 5.36
N HIS A 512 -5.85 9.31 5.15
CA HIS A 512 -4.95 8.47 5.95
C HIS A 512 -5.03 8.78 7.43
N PHE A 513 -5.10 10.06 7.81
CA PHE A 513 -5.15 10.49 9.21
C PHE A 513 -6.43 10.09 9.94
N VAL A 514 -7.49 9.79 9.18
CA VAL A 514 -8.81 9.41 9.71
C VAL A 514 -9.01 7.90 9.63
N HIS A 515 -8.71 7.29 8.48
CA HIS A 515 -8.95 5.87 8.25
C HIS A 515 -7.88 4.96 8.85
N THR A 516 -6.61 5.40 8.86
CA THR A 516 -5.49 4.53 9.23
C THR A 516 -4.38 5.34 9.88
N PRO A 517 -4.62 5.90 11.09
CA PRO A 517 -3.62 6.71 11.78
C PRO A 517 -2.28 5.99 11.94
N GLY A 518 -1.20 6.73 11.68
CA GLY A 518 0.17 6.23 11.79
C GLY A 518 0.67 5.40 10.61
N TYR A 519 -0.16 5.16 9.59
CA TYR A 519 0.19 4.27 8.47
C TYR A 519 1.25 4.83 7.52
N VAL A 520 1.28 6.16 7.35
CA VAL A 520 1.97 6.79 6.21
C VAL A 520 3.48 6.55 6.13
N TYR A 521 4.16 6.26 7.25
CA TYR A 521 5.60 5.93 7.19
C TYR A 521 5.89 4.64 6.42
N ALA A 522 4.93 3.71 6.36
CA ALA A 522 5.10 2.43 5.67
C ALA A 522 5.39 2.60 4.17
N TYR A 523 4.91 3.68 3.56
CA TYR A 523 5.26 4.01 2.17
C TYR A 523 6.75 4.29 2.00
N ALA A 524 7.30 5.15 2.86
CA ALA A 524 8.73 5.48 2.84
C ALA A 524 9.59 4.26 3.22
N PHE A 525 9.11 3.43 4.15
CA PHE A 525 9.77 2.19 4.55
C PHE A 525 9.95 1.25 3.35
N GLY A 526 8.86 0.96 2.64
CA GLY A 526 8.88 0.10 1.46
C GLY A 526 9.75 0.65 0.33
N GLU A 527 9.59 1.92 -0.04
CA GLU A 527 10.34 2.56 -1.13
C GLU A 527 11.85 2.57 -0.83
N LEU A 528 12.27 3.04 0.35
CA LEU A 528 13.70 3.12 0.69
C LEU A 528 14.33 1.74 0.88
N LEU A 529 13.61 0.77 1.45
CA LEU A 529 14.06 -0.61 1.51
C LEU A 529 14.39 -1.13 0.10
N VAL A 530 13.48 -0.90 -0.85
CA VAL A 530 13.66 -1.35 -2.23
C VAL A 530 14.82 -0.64 -2.92
N LEU A 531 14.93 0.67 -2.79
CA LEU A 531 16.04 1.43 -3.39
C LEU A 531 17.39 0.97 -2.87
N ALA A 532 17.52 0.70 -1.55
CA ALA A 532 18.73 0.14 -0.95
C ALA A 532 19.01 -1.29 -1.44
N LEU A 533 17.99 -2.14 -1.56
CA LEU A 533 18.14 -3.49 -2.11
C LEU A 533 18.54 -3.46 -3.59
N TYR A 534 17.99 -2.52 -4.37
CA TYR A 534 18.35 -2.34 -5.77
C TYR A 534 19.81 -1.86 -5.91
N GLN A 535 20.26 -0.93 -5.07
CA GLN A 535 21.67 -0.52 -5.05
C GLN A 535 22.58 -1.71 -4.75
N ARG A 536 22.24 -2.55 -3.78
CA ARG A 536 22.99 -3.77 -3.50
C ARG A 536 23.04 -4.73 -4.69
N TYR A 537 21.95 -4.85 -5.44
CA TYR A 537 21.95 -5.64 -6.66
C TYR A 537 22.96 -5.09 -7.69
N GLN A 538 23.04 -3.78 -7.84
CA GLN A 538 24.01 -3.16 -8.74
C GLN A 538 25.46 -3.46 -8.30
N ASP A 539 25.71 -3.49 -7.00
CA ASP A 539 27.05 -3.71 -6.43
C ASP A 539 27.45 -5.21 -6.41
N GLU A 540 26.54 -6.11 -6.01
CA GLU A 540 26.81 -7.55 -5.82
C GLU A 540 26.54 -8.40 -7.08
N GLY A 541 25.70 -7.90 -8.01
CA GLY A 541 25.35 -8.57 -9.25
C GLY A 541 24.41 -9.78 -9.07
N PRO A 542 24.45 -10.79 -9.98
CA PRO A 542 23.46 -11.88 -10.04
C PRO A 542 23.37 -12.73 -8.77
N GLY A 543 24.43 -12.77 -7.97
CA GLY A 543 24.41 -13.49 -6.68
C GLY A 543 23.41 -12.91 -5.68
N PHE A 544 23.18 -11.60 -5.73
CA PHE A 544 22.17 -10.95 -4.92
C PHE A 544 20.74 -11.31 -5.35
N ALA A 545 20.48 -11.45 -6.66
CA ALA A 545 19.16 -11.77 -7.18
C ALA A 545 18.59 -13.08 -6.59
N THR A 546 19.43 -14.08 -6.36
CA THR A 546 19.02 -15.33 -5.68
C THR A 546 18.65 -15.09 -4.22
N LYS A 547 19.45 -14.32 -3.47
CA LYS A 547 19.15 -13.97 -2.08
C LYS A 547 17.83 -13.19 -1.97
N TYR A 548 17.60 -12.28 -2.92
CA TYR A 548 16.37 -11.49 -2.99
C TYR A 548 15.15 -12.38 -3.30
N ARG A 549 15.25 -13.31 -4.25
CA ARG A 549 14.21 -14.29 -4.53
C ARG A 549 13.88 -15.14 -3.29
N ASP A 550 14.91 -15.55 -2.52
CA ASP A 550 14.72 -16.29 -1.27
C ASP A 550 14.01 -15.44 -0.20
N LEU A 551 14.30 -14.13 -0.14
CA LEU A 551 13.57 -13.19 0.72
C LEU A 551 12.08 -13.16 0.35
N LEU A 552 11.75 -13.01 -0.94
CA LEU A 552 10.36 -13.00 -1.39
C LEU A 552 9.65 -14.35 -1.08
N ALA A 553 10.34 -15.48 -1.29
CA ALA A 553 9.78 -16.80 -1.00
C ALA A 553 9.57 -17.05 0.50
N ALA A 554 10.18 -16.27 1.37
CA ALA A 554 9.94 -16.35 2.80
C ALA A 554 8.57 -15.75 3.22
N GLY A 555 7.98 -14.86 2.40
CA GLY A 555 6.69 -14.24 2.73
C GLY A 555 6.73 -13.54 4.09
N GLY A 556 5.68 -13.69 4.90
CA GLY A 556 5.59 -13.25 6.29
C GLY A 556 5.93 -14.35 7.31
N SER A 557 6.94 -15.18 7.04
CA SER A 557 7.29 -16.32 7.92
C SER A 557 8.14 -15.95 9.13
N ASP A 558 8.53 -14.68 9.23
CA ASP A 558 9.36 -14.15 10.32
C ASP A 558 9.24 -12.61 10.33
N TRP A 559 9.72 -11.97 11.38
CA TRP A 559 9.76 -10.51 11.48
C TRP A 559 10.52 -9.87 10.31
N PRO A 560 10.05 -8.74 9.73
CA PRO A 560 10.73 -8.06 8.63
C PRO A 560 12.22 -7.80 8.86
N HIS A 561 12.59 -7.36 10.07
CA HIS A 561 13.99 -7.12 10.40
C HIS A 561 14.84 -8.40 10.45
N VAL A 562 14.22 -9.54 10.81
CA VAL A 562 14.90 -10.86 10.78
C VAL A 562 15.05 -11.34 9.33
N LEU A 563 14.00 -11.24 8.51
CA LEU A 563 14.03 -11.66 7.10
C LEU A 563 15.07 -10.85 6.32
N VAL A 564 15.04 -9.52 6.45
CA VAL A 564 15.99 -8.63 5.79
C VAL A 564 17.40 -8.80 6.38
N GLY A 565 17.51 -9.13 7.68
CA GLY A 565 18.76 -9.46 8.35
C GLY A 565 19.51 -10.64 7.72
N ARG A 566 18.82 -11.57 7.06
CA ARG A 566 19.44 -12.68 6.29
C ARG A 566 20.26 -12.19 5.10
N LEU A 567 19.99 -10.95 4.64
CA LEU A 567 20.79 -10.25 3.62
C LEU A 567 21.97 -9.46 4.22
N GLY A 568 22.18 -9.53 5.53
CA GLY A 568 23.18 -8.74 6.25
C GLY A 568 22.80 -7.26 6.40
N ILE A 569 21.50 -6.97 6.49
CA ILE A 569 20.92 -5.63 6.64
C ILE A 569 20.39 -5.48 8.07
N ASP A 570 20.70 -4.37 8.72
CA ASP A 570 20.08 -3.95 9.99
C ASP A 570 19.17 -2.75 9.73
N LEU A 571 17.85 -2.93 9.86
CA LEU A 571 16.86 -1.88 9.67
C LEU A 571 16.89 -0.81 10.77
N ARG A 572 17.56 -1.07 11.90
CA ARG A 572 17.76 -0.13 13.01
C ARG A 572 18.92 0.83 12.80
N ASP A 573 19.76 0.55 11.78
CA ASP A 573 20.88 1.41 11.42
C ASP A 573 20.43 2.50 10.44
N PRO A 574 20.44 3.80 10.81
CA PRO A 574 20.15 4.89 9.89
C PRO A 574 20.96 4.85 8.62
N ALA A 575 22.22 4.38 8.67
CA ALA A 575 23.10 4.28 7.50
C ALA A 575 22.57 3.30 6.42
N PHE A 576 21.72 2.35 6.79
CA PHE A 576 21.02 1.51 5.80
C PHE A 576 20.02 2.33 4.98
N TRP A 577 19.22 3.16 5.64
CA TRP A 577 18.23 4.01 4.99
C TRP A 577 18.87 5.10 4.13
N ASP A 578 20.06 5.58 4.53
CA ASP A 578 20.85 6.50 3.72
C ASP A 578 21.23 5.90 2.35
N GLN A 579 21.42 4.58 2.22
CA GLN A 579 21.69 3.95 0.92
C GLN A 579 20.52 4.14 -0.06
N GLY A 580 19.27 4.02 0.42
CA GLY A 580 18.09 4.31 -0.39
C GLY A 580 17.99 5.80 -0.77
N LEU A 581 18.33 6.68 0.18
CA LEU A 581 18.36 8.13 -0.06
C LEU A 581 19.48 8.55 -1.04
N ASP A 582 20.63 7.89 -1.01
CA ASP A 582 21.72 8.08 -1.97
C ASP A 582 21.30 7.67 -3.39
N ALA A 583 20.48 6.62 -3.53
CA ALA A 583 19.90 6.27 -4.83
C ALA A 583 18.97 7.37 -5.36
N ILE A 584 18.15 8.00 -4.50
CA ILE A 584 17.35 9.16 -4.88
C ILE A 584 18.24 10.34 -5.28
N GLU A 585 19.29 10.61 -4.52
CA GLU A 585 20.25 11.67 -4.84
C GLU A 585 20.91 11.44 -6.21
N ALA A 586 21.24 10.20 -6.55
CA ALA A 586 21.81 9.87 -7.86
C ALA A 586 20.83 10.16 -9.01
N LEU A 587 19.53 9.86 -8.84
CA LEU A 587 18.50 10.20 -9.84
C LEU A 587 18.39 11.73 -10.02
N VAL A 588 18.42 12.49 -8.92
CA VAL A 588 18.40 13.96 -8.97
C VAL A 588 19.64 14.50 -9.70
N ALA A 589 20.82 13.95 -9.41
CA ALA A 589 22.07 14.35 -10.08
C ALA A 589 22.03 14.05 -11.60
N GLU A 590 21.54 12.86 -12.00
CA GLU A 590 21.37 12.54 -13.43
C GLU A 590 20.39 13.50 -14.12
N ALA A 591 19.29 13.85 -13.46
CA ALA A 591 18.35 14.83 -14.01
C ALA A 591 18.97 16.23 -14.13
N GLU A 592 19.80 16.66 -13.16
CA GLU A 592 20.53 17.92 -13.24
C GLU A 592 21.53 17.94 -14.40
N ASP A 593 22.27 16.86 -14.61
CA ASP A 593 23.24 16.75 -15.71
C ASP A 593 22.54 16.82 -17.10
N LEU A 594 21.39 16.16 -17.23
CA LEU A 594 20.58 16.22 -18.46
C LEU A 594 19.92 17.57 -18.69
N ALA A 595 19.68 18.35 -17.63
CA ALA A 595 19.10 19.70 -17.71
C ALA A 595 20.11 20.78 -18.16
N ILE A 596 21.41 20.49 -18.15
CA ILE A 596 22.45 21.40 -18.65
C ILE A 596 22.34 21.42 -20.18
N PRO A 597 22.12 22.60 -20.82
CA PRO A 597 22.09 22.65 -22.26
C PRO A 597 23.42 22.16 -22.84
N SER A 598 23.37 21.14 -23.68
CA SER A 598 24.54 20.70 -24.44
C SER A 598 25.07 21.89 -25.22
N GLY A 599 26.29 22.36 -24.90
CA GLY A 599 26.91 23.57 -25.47
C GLY A 599 27.29 23.47 -26.96
N ASP A 600 26.62 22.61 -27.76
CA ASP A 600 26.84 22.43 -29.19
C ASP A 600 25.60 22.88 -29.98
N GLY A 601 25.50 24.18 -30.20
CA GLY A 601 24.45 24.81 -30.99
C GLY A 601 24.80 26.25 -31.38
N GLN A 602 25.98 26.49 -31.95
CA GLN A 602 26.26 27.66 -32.78
C GLN A 602 26.48 27.25 -34.21
#